data_282041c2c6e3af510dc0bd505aaeea50
#
_entry.id   282041c2c6e3af510dc0bd505aaeea50
#
_cell.length_a   1.000
_cell.length_b   1.000
_cell.length_c   1.000
_cell.angle_alpha   90.00
_cell.angle_beta   90.00
_cell.angle_gamma   90.00
#
_symmetry.space_group_name_H-M   'P 1'
#
loop_
_entity.id
_entity.type
_entity.pdbx_description
1 polymer ?
#
loop_
_entity_poly.entity_id
_entity_poly.type
_entity_poly.pdbx_seq_one_letter_code
_entity_poly.pdbx_strand_id
1 'polypeptide(L)'
;LLTWGYKGKIYPVNPRADKVAGFTAYKTVKDIPDEIDLAFLAVPAHIVKSVLEDCVEKKVKIVVIATSAFKEIGRGTLQDELTQYCRDHELPLIGPNLVGMGSPYLNFNCGFIPYLPIKGPVAMISQSGANLLAALGTSQKDHFGMSFFVGLGNKADVDFCEFISYAG
;
A
#
# COMPACT_ATOMS: atom_id res chain seq x y z
N LEU A 1 -0.56 11.49 -0.13
CA LEU A 1 -0.85 11.73 -1.56
C LEU A 1 -1.11 13.22 -1.85
N LEU A 2 -2.11 13.82 -1.23
CA LEU A 2 -2.51 15.21 -1.52
C LEU A 2 -1.40 16.21 -1.22
N THR A 3 -0.77 16.10 -0.06
CA THR A 3 0.33 16.97 0.39
C THR A 3 1.49 17.05 -0.61
N TRP A 4 1.70 15.99 -1.37
CA TRP A 4 2.83 15.86 -2.29
C TRP A 4 2.48 16.17 -3.75
N GLY A 5 1.21 16.49 -4.03
CA GLY A 5 0.76 16.89 -5.36
C GLY A 5 0.67 15.71 -6.34
N TYR A 6 0.31 14.53 -5.86
CA TYR A 6 -0.03 13.38 -6.71
C TYR A 6 -1.10 13.75 -7.73
N LYS A 7 -0.93 13.35 -8.99
CA LYS A 7 -1.80 13.72 -10.11
C LYS A 7 -2.82 12.66 -10.51
N GLY A 8 -2.66 11.43 -9.97
CA GLY A 8 -3.63 10.36 -10.20
C GLY A 8 -4.96 10.61 -9.48
N LYS A 9 -5.98 9.87 -9.88
CA LYS A 9 -7.28 9.91 -9.23
C LYS A 9 -7.21 9.25 -7.84
N ILE A 10 -7.92 9.80 -6.88
CA ILE A 10 -7.99 9.30 -5.50
C ILE A 10 -9.46 9.11 -5.14
N TYR A 11 -9.81 7.92 -4.72
CA TYR A 11 -11.16 7.53 -4.32
C TYR A 11 -11.17 7.07 -2.86
N PRO A 12 -11.49 7.95 -1.90
CA PRO A 12 -11.69 7.52 -0.52
C PRO A 12 -12.87 6.55 -0.40
N VAL A 13 -12.67 5.47 0.35
CA VAL A 13 -13.75 4.55 0.70
C VAL A 13 -13.99 4.63 2.19
N ASN A 14 -15.20 5.02 2.58
CA ASN A 14 -15.59 5.09 3.99
C ASN A 14 -17.11 4.91 4.13
N PRO A 15 -17.59 3.83 4.79
CA PRO A 15 -19.02 3.56 4.92
C PRO A 15 -19.79 4.61 5.76
N ARG A 16 -19.08 5.41 6.57
CA ARG A 16 -19.68 6.36 7.51
C ARG A 16 -19.59 7.82 7.07
N ALA A 17 -18.77 8.13 6.08
CA ALA A 17 -18.56 9.50 5.61
C ALA A 17 -18.95 9.65 4.15
N ASP A 18 -19.48 10.83 3.78
CA ASP A 18 -19.78 11.18 2.40
C ASP A 18 -18.61 11.93 1.73
N LYS A 19 -17.71 12.48 2.55
CA LYS A 19 -16.49 13.14 2.10
C LYS A 19 -15.31 12.83 3.02
N VAL A 20 -14.14 12.64 2.43
CA VAL A 20 -12.86 12.50 3.14
C VAL A 20 -11.83 13.42 2.47
N ALA A 21 -11.20 14.30 3.24
CA ALA A 21 -10.20 15.27 2.76
C ALA A 21 -10.67 16.09 1.53
N GLY A 22 -11.96 16.41 1.48
CA GLY A 22 -12.57 17.19 0.38
C GLY A 22 -13.03 16.37 -0.82
N PHE A 23 -12.68 15.10 -0.92
CA PHE A 23 -13.14 14.20 -1.98
C PHE A 23 -14.43 13.49 -1.59
N THR A 24 -15.28 13.19 -2.59
CA THR A 24 -16.42 12.30 -2.41
C THR A 24 -15.92 10.92 -1.94
N ALA A 25 -16.51 10.42 -0.86
CA ALA A 25 -16.20 9.08 -0.35
C ALA A 25 -17.26 8.09 -0.81
N TYR A 26 -16.82 6.92 -1.21
CA TYR A 26 -17.67 5.81 -1.62
C TYR A 26 -17.92 4.89 -0.43
N LYS A 27 -19.07 4.22 -0.38
CA LYS A 27 -19.40 3.34 0.75
C LYS A 27 -18.63 2.03 0.69
N THR A 28 -18.42 1.51 -0.53
CA THR A 28 -17.62 0.31 -0.82
C THR A 28 -16.69 0.57 -2.01
N VAL A 29 -15.72 -0.31 -2.23
CA VAL A 29 -14.83 -0.26 -3.41
C VAL A 29 -15.63 -0.43 -4.71
N LYS A 30 -16.70 -1.21 -4.66
CA LYS A 30 -17.57 -1.49 -5.82
C LYS A 30 -18.34 -0.27 -6.33
N ASP A 31 -18.64 0.68 -5.45
CA ASP A 31 -19.38 1.89 -5.80
C ASP A 31 -18.56 2.89 -6.61
N ILE A 32 -17.23 2.72 -6.69
CA ILE A 32 -16.36 3.60 -7.47
C ILE A 32 -16.64 3.39 -8.96
N PRO A 33 -16.94 4.46 -9.74
CA PRO A 33 -17.31 4.31 -11.15
C PRO A 33 -16.14 3.92 -12.06
N ASP A 34 -14.92 4.33 -11.72
CA ASP A 34 -13.72 4.15 -12.53
C ASP A 34 -13.02 2.82 -12.23
N GLU A 35 -12.11 2.40 -13.11
CA GLU A 35 -11.15 1.31 -12.84
C GLU A 35 -10.19 1.72 -11.73
N ILE A 36 -9.74 0.75 -10.94
CA ILE A 36 -8.84 0.96 -9.80
C ILE A 36 -7.55 0.17 -10.02
N ASP A 37 -6.44 0.90 -10.10
CA ASP A 37 -5.13 0.27 -10.22
C ASP A 37 -4.62 -0.25 -8.88
N LEU A 38 -4.83 0.50 -7.79
CA LEU A 38 -4.31 0.15 -6.47
C LEU A 38 -5.33 0.47 -5.38
N ALA A 39 -5.61 -0.50 -4.52
CA ALA A 39 -6.37 -0.30 -3.29
C ALA A 39 -5.44 -0.36 -2.06
N PHE A 40 -5.41 0.73 -1.28
CA PHE A 40 -4.64 0.81 -0.03
C PHE A 40 -5.58 0.60 1.16
N LEU A 41 -5.42 -0.52 1.85
CA LEU A 41 -6.28 -0.94 2.95
C LEU A 41 -5.68 -0.55 4.31
N ALA A 42 -6.38 0.33 5.02
CA ALA A 42 -6.08 0.73 6.40
C ALA A 42 -7.35 0.56 7.26
N VAL A 43 -7.90 -0.64 7.26
CA VAL A 43 -9.13 -1.03 7.95
C VAL A 43 -8.82 -2.06 9.04
N PRO A 44 -9.69 -2.27 10.06
CA PRO A 44 -9.50 -3.33 11.06
C PRO A 44 -9.33 -4.72 10.41
N ALA A 45 -8.46 -5.56 10.98
CA ALA A 45 -8.10 -6.87 10.40
C ALA A 45 -9.31 -7.77 10.09
N HIS A 46 -10.35 -7.74 10.92
CA HIS A 46 -11.57 -8.55 10.71
C HIS A 46 -12.44 -8.08 9.52
N ILE A 47 -12.17 -6.87 9.00
CA ILE A 47 -12.89 -6.32 7.82
C ILE A 47 -12.09 -6.58 6.53
N VAL A 48 -10.79 -6.86 6.62
CA VAL A 48 -9.92 -6.97 5.44
C VAL A 48 -10.49 -7.94 4.40
N LYS A 49 -10.99 -9.10 4.82
CA LYS A 49 -11.53 -10.11 3.89
C LYS A 49 -12.66 -9.56 3.03
N SER A 50 -13.65 -8.91 3.63
CA SER A 50 -14.79 -8.36 2.89
C SER A 50 -14.37 -7.24 1.92
N VAL A 51 -13.33 -6.46 2.26
CA VAL A 51 -12.78 -5.45 1.34
C VAL A 51 -12.02 -6.10 0.19
N LEU A 52 -11.31 -7.21 0.43
CA LEU A 52 -10.65 -7.98 -0.64
C LEU A 52 -11.68 -8.58 -1.61
N GLU A 53 -12.81 -9.08 -1.10
CA GLU A 53 -13.92 -9.56 -1.93
C GLU A 53 -14.46 -8.44 -2.85
N ASP A 54 -14.64 -7.24 -2.32
CA ASP A 54 -15.01 -6.06 -3.12
C ASP A 54 -13.93 -5.70 -4.15
N CYS A 55 -12.64 -5.80 -3.80
CA CYS A 55 -11.53 -5.54 -4.72
C CYS A 55 -11.49 -6.54 -5.88
N VAL A 56 -11.71 -7.82 -5.61
CA VAL A 56 -11.80 -8.87 -6.64
C VAL A 56 -12.96 -8.59 -7.59
N GLU A 57 -14.15 -8.34 -7.07
CA GLU A 57 -15.34 -8.03 -7.88
C GLU A 57 -15.11 -6.78 -8.75
N LYS A 58 -14.45 -5.76 -8.19
CA LYS A 58 -14.07 -4.51 -8.88
C LYS A 58 -12.91 -4.68 -9.86
N LYS A 59 -12.24 -5.81 -9.87
CA LYS A 59 -11.03 -6.10 -10.68
C LYS A 59 -9.89 -5.11 -10.39
N VAL A 60 -9.68 -4.81 -9.10
CA VAL A 60 -8.52 -4.03 -8.65
C VAL A 60 -7.24 -4.75 -9.06
N LYS A 61 -6.24 -4.03 -9.60
CA LYS A 61 -5.03 -4.66 -10.14
C LYS A 61 -4.05 -5.09 -9.07
N ILE A 62 -4.00 -4.39 -7.91
CA ILE A 62 -3.13 -4.73 -6.78
C ILE A 62 -3.71 -4.19 -5.48
N VAL A 63 -3.53 -4.92 -4.39
CA VAL A 63 -3.88 -4.45 -3.05
C VAL A 63 -2.65 -4.27 -2.18
N VAL A 64 -2.69 -3.24 -1.34
CA VAL A 64 -1.67 -2.92 -0.35
C VAL A 64 -2.34 -2.92 1.01
N ILE A 65 -1.94 -3.81 1.92
CA ILE A 65 -2.56 -3.94 3.24
C ILE A 65 -1.63 -3.35 4.31
N ALA A 66 -1.92 -2.13 4.73
CA ALA A 66 -1.19 -1.48 5.83
C ALA A 66 -1.60 -2.03 7.20
N THR A 67 -2.81 -2.57 7.30
CA THR A 67 -3.36 -3.16 8.52
C THR A 67 -2.39 -4.17 9.15
N SER A 68 -2.19 -4.05 10.45
CA SER A 68 -1.49 -5.02 11.31
C SER A 68 -2.49 -5.97 12.00
N ALA A 69 -2.02 -6.79 12.91
CA ALA A 69 -2.77 -7.78 13.69
C ALA A 69 -2.97 -9.11 12.93
N PHE A 70 -1.91 -9.58 12.28
CA PHE A 70 -1.82 -10.86 11.57
C PHE A 70 -0.73 -11.76 12.17
N LYS A 71 0.19 -12.26 11.35
CA LYS A 71 1.25 -13.21 11.75
C LYS A 71 2.14 -12.65 12.87
N GLU A 72 2.39 -11.34 12.88
CA GLU A 72 3.23 -10.67 13.88
C GLU A 72 2.64 -10.71 15.31
N ILE A 73 1.36 -11.04 15.46
CA ILE A 73 0.69 -11.27 16.75
C ILE A 73 0.13 -12.69 16.90
N GLY A 74 0.65 -13.64 16.13
CA GLY A 74 0.25 -15.05 16.21
C GLY A 74 -0.99 -15.43 15.41
N ARG A 75 -1.54 -14.56 14.57
CA ARG A 75 -2.69 -14.85 13.69
C ARG A 75 -2.24 -15.23 12.27
N GLY A 76 -1.29 -16.17 12.19
CA GLY A 76 -0.77 -16.64 10.90
C GLY A 76 -1.82 -17.25 10.00
N THR A 77 -2.71 -18.08 10.55
CA THR A 77 -3.80 -18.71 9.81
C THR A 77 -4.67 -17.69 9.05
N LEU A 78 -5.06 -16.59 9.71
CA LEU A 78 -5.84 -15.54 9.05
C LEU A 78 -5.07 -14.90 7.89
N GLN A 79 -3.78 -14.63 8.08
CA GLN A 79 -2.94 -14.10 7.00
C GLN A 79 -2.85 -15.08 5.83
N ASP A 80 -2.62 -16.36 6.11
CA ASP A 80 -2.48 -17.40 5.09
C ASP A 80 -3.79 -17.57 4.29
N GLU A 81 -4.94 -17.55 4.96
CA GLU A 81 -6.26 -17.58 4.32
C GLU A 81 -6.47 -16.39 3.38
N LEU A 82 -6.15 -15.16 3.81
CA LEU A 82 -6.28 -13.97 2.98
C LEU A 82 -5.32 -13.99 1.79
N THR A 83 -4.09 -14.47 2.01
CA THR A 83 -3.09 -14.60 0.95
C THR A 83 -3.55 -15.62 -0.10
N GLN A 84 -4.03 -16.77 0.35
CA GLN A 84 -4.55 -17.80 -0.56
C GLN A 84 -5.75 -17.28 -1.35
N TYR A 85 -6.67 -16.58 -0.69
CA TYR A 85 -7.80 -15.95 -1.36
C TYR A 85 -7.35 -14.99 -2.48
N CYS A 86 -6.36 -14.14 -2.20
CA CYS A 86 -5.82 -13.22 -3.20
C CYS A 86 -5.18 -13.96 -4.39
N ARG A 87 -4.42 -15.02 -4.12
CA ARG A 87 -3.79 -15.85 -5.17
C ARG A 87 -4.82 -16.56 -6.05
N ASP A 88 -5.86 -17.14 -5.45
CA ASP A 88 -6.93 -17.84 -6.17
C ASP A 88 -7.70 -16.90 -7.10
N HIS A 89 -7.66 -15.59 -6.86
CA HIS A 89 -8.33 -14.56 -7.66
C HIS A 89 -7.36 -13.66 -8.45
N GLU A 90 -6.10 -14.07 -8.58
CA GLU A 90 -5.07 -13.30 -9.31
C GLU A 90 -4.95 -11.82 -8.87
N LEU A 91 -5.14 -11.55 -7.58
CA LEU A 91 -5.05 -10.23 -6.97
C LEU A 91 -3.72 -10.10 -6.19
N PRO A 92 -2.64 -9.53 -6.75
CA PRO A 92 -1.38 -9.37 -6.05
C PRO A 92 -1.53 -8.58 -4.75
N LEU A 93 -0.86 -9.04 -3.68
CA LEU A 93 -0.95 -8.46 -2.35
C LEU A 93 0.41 -8.03 -1.83
N ILE A 94 0.55 -6.75 -1.45
CA ILE A 94 1.71 -6.19 -0.75
C ILE A 94 1.36 -6.02 0.73
N GLY A 95 2.21 -6.51 1.61
CA GLY A 95 2.00 -6.49 3.05
C GLY A 95 1.62 -7.88 3.60
N PRO A 96 0.74 -7.97 4.58
CA PRO A 96 0.20 -6.90 5.45
C PRO A 96 1.23 -6.27 6.39
N ASN A 97 0.79 -5.37 7.27
CA ASN A 97 1.62 -4.76 8.32
C ASN A 97 2.80 -3.94 7.76
N LEU A 98 2.52 -3.05 6.82
CA LEU A 98 3.53 -2.19 6.23
C LEU A 98 3.31 -0.70 6.56
N VAL A 99 4.37 0.09 6.50
CA VAL A 99 4.31 1.54 6.76
C VAL A 99 3.91 2.36 5.52
N GLY A 100 4.07 1.81 4.33
CA GLY A 100 3.72 2.50 3.10
C GLY A 100 4.73 2.29 1.97
N MET A 101 4.45 2.98 0.87
CA MET A 101 5.24 2.95 -0.36
C MET A 101 5.13 4.29 -1.09
N GLY A 102 6.07 4.57 -1.97
CA GLY A 102 6.01 5.78 -2.76
C GLY A 102 7.08 5.91 -3.84
N SER A 103 6.89 6.92 -4.68
CA SER A 103 7.85 7.33 -5.71
C SER A 103 7.89 8.85 -5.82
N PRO A 104 9.05 9.48 -5.63
CA PRO A 104 9.21 10.90 -5.82
C PRO A 104 8.93 11.36 -7.26
N TYR A 105 9.17 10.49 -8.24
CA TYR A 105 8.91 10.80 -9.64
C TYR A 105 7.42 10.98 -9.96
N LEU A 106 6.57 10.27 -9.23
CA LEU A 106 5.12 10.33 -9.36
C LEU A 106 4.46 11.27 -8.33
N ASN A 107 5.24 11.90 -7.45
CA ASN A 107 4.74 12.58 -6.26
C ASN A 107 3.82 11.67 -5.41
N PHE A 108 4.08 10.38 -5.47
CA PHE A 108 3.28 9.36 -4.83
C PHE A 108 3.89 9.00 -3.48
N ASN A 109 3.13 9.16 -2.41
CA ASN A 109 3.46 8.72 -1.06
C ASN A 109 2.18 8.20 -0.40
N CYS A 110 2.05 6.90 -0.32
CA CYS A 110 0.87 6.22 0.21
C CYS A 110 1.24 5.41 1.46
N GLY A 111 0.73 5.83 2.61
CA GLY A 111 1.01 5.21 3.91
C GLY A 111 1.26 6.22 5.03
N PHE A 112 2.03 5.79 6.02
CA PHE A 112 2.34 6.55 7.24
C PHE A 112 3.70 7.25 7.20
N ILE A 113 4.24 7.50 6.01
CA ILE A 113 5.56 8.09 5.79
C ILE A 113 5.42 9.62 5.75
N PRO A 114 6.08 10.36 6.66
CA PRO A 114 5.84 11.79 6.86
C PRO A 114 6.50 12.69 5.82
N TYR A 115 7.31 12.15 4.92
CA TYR A 115 8.03 12.91 3.90
C TYR A 115 8.21 12.12 2.60
N LEU A 116 8.46 12.83 1.52
CA LEU A 116 8.79 12.27 0.21
C LEU A 116 10.25 12.63 -0.11
N PRO A 117 11.15 11.66 -0.36
CA PRO A 117 12.53 11.92 -0.74
C PRO A 117 12.64 12.74 -2.03
N ILE A 118 13.81 13.33 -2.27
CA ILE A 118 14.12 13.96 -3.56
C ILE A 118 14.27 12.87 -4.65
N LYS A 119 14.07 13.25 -5.90
CA LYS A 119 14.23 12.34 -7.05
C LYS A 119 15.67 11.89 -7.20
N GLY A 120 15.90 10.62 -7.47
CA GLY A 120 17.22 10.04 -7.69
C GLY A 120 17.16 8.55 -7.99
N PRO A 121 18.29 7.90 -8.16
CA PRO A 121 18.36 6.54 -8.72
C PRO A 121 18.21 5.43 -7.67
N VAL A 122 18.17 5.73 -6.37
CA VAL A 122 18.16 4.70 -5.33
C VAL A 122 16.76 4.12 -5.15
N ALA A 123 16.61 2.81 -5.30
CA ALA A 123 15.42 2.08 -4.89
C ALA A 123 15.60 1.54 -3.47
N MET A 124 14.58 1.68 -2.61
CA MET A 124 14.60 1.16 -1.25
C MET A 124 13.45 0.19 -1.02
N ILE A 125 13.80 -1.08 -0.77
CA ILE A 125 12.85 -2.14 -0.47
C ILE A 125 13.17 -2.66 0.92
N SER A 126 12.20 -2.67 1.83
CA SER A 126 12.43 -3.10 3.21
C SER A 126 11.25 -3.87 3.79
N GLN A 127 11.53 -4.97 4.46
CA GLN A 127 10.54 -5.65 5.27
C GLN A 127 10.22 -4.85 6.55
N SER A 128 11.24 -4.22 7.12
CA SER A 128 11.13 -3.43 8.35
C SER A 128 10.69 -2.00 8.06
N GLY A 129 9.54 -1.61 8.61
CA GLY A 129 9.07 -0.23 8.55
C GLY A 129 10.03 0.76 9.20
N ALA A 130 10.64 0.40 10.33
CA ALA A 130 11.61 1.23 11.02
C ALA A 130 12.87 1.47 10.19
N ASN A 131 13.41 0.42 9.55
CA ASN A 131 14.57 0.54 8.66
C ASN A 131 14.24 1.37 7.42
N LEU A 132 13.04 1.20 6.86
CA LEU A 132 12.58 2.03 5.74
C LEU A 132 12.55 3.51 6.14
N LEU A 133 11.92 3.84 7.27
CA LEU A 133 11.84 5.22 7.76
C LEU A 133 13.23 5.81 8.07
N ALA A 134 14.14 5.03 8.65
CA ALA A 134 15.52 5.45 8.89
C ALA A 134 16.26 5.77 7.59
N ALA A 135 16.17 4.89 6.58
CA ALA A 135 16.81 5.11 5.27
C ALA A 135 16.24 6.34 4.56
N LEU A 136 14.92 6.53 4.62
CA LEU A 136 14.27 7.72 4.07
C LEU A 136 14.72 9.00 4.80
N GLY A 137 14.85 8.97 6.13
CA GLY A 137 15.39 10.08 6.93
C GLY A 137 16.84 10.40 6.59
N THR A 138 17.67 9.38 6.40
CA THR A 138 19.06 9.53 5.95
C THR A 138 19.11 10.14 4.54
N SER A 139 18.24 9.68 3.62
CA SER A 139 18.12 10.27 2.29
C SER A 139 17.87 11.78 2.31
N GLN A 140 16.99 12.23 3.21
CA GLN A 140 16.73 13.66 3.37
C GLN A 140 17.92 14.42 3.94
N LYS A 141 18.56 13.86 4.98
CA LYS A 141 19.69 14.48 5.65
C LYS A 141 20.92 14.60 4.75
N ASP A 142 21.24 13.51 4.02
CA ASP A 142 22.46 13.39 3.23
C ASP A 142 22.21 13.71 1.74
N HIS A 143 20.99 14.16 1.41
CA HIS A 143 20.60 14.64 0.08
C HIS A 143 20.83 13.65 -1.07
N PHE A 144 20.68 12.33 -0.83
CA PHE A 144 20.63 11.38 -1.92
C PHE A 144 19.18 11.08 -2.33
N GLY A 145 18.96 10.99 -3.65
CA GLY A 145 17.62 10.84 -4.21
C GLY A 145 17.17 9.40 -4.36
N MET A 146 15.85 9.20 -4.37
CA MET A 146 15.24 7.89 -4.56
C MET A 146 14.36 7.83 -5.81
N SER A 147 14.28 6.64 -6.43
CA SER A 147 13.36 6.34 -7.52
C SER A 147 12.00 5.88 -6.98
N PHE A 148 12.03 4.95 -6.04
CA PHE A 148 10.88 4.49 -5.27
C PHE A 148 11.33 3.91 -3.93
N PHE A 149 10.36 3.74 -3.05
CA PHE A 149 10.53 3.04 -1.79
C PHE A 149 9.28 2.21 -1.47
N VAL A 150 9.47 1.06 -0.84
CA VAL A 150 8.37 0.18 -0.43
C VAL A 150 8.68 -0.56 0.85
N GLY A 151 7.71 -0.53 1.76
CA GLY A 151 7.66 -1.42 2.91
C GLY A 151 6.92 -2.70 2.54
N LEU A 152 7.50 -3.87 2.79
CA LEU A 152 6.89 -5.16 2.48
C LEU A 152 6.09 -5.73 3.67
N GLY A 153 6.38 -5.28 4.90
CA GLY A 153 5.71 -5.80 6.09
C GLY A 153 5.91 -7.31 6.25
N ASN A 154 4.83 -8.06 6.38
CA ASN A 154 4.88 -9.51 6.59
C ASN A 154 5.22 -10.31 5.31
N LYS A 155 5.26 -9.69 4.14
CA LYS A 155 5.60 -10.33 2.84
C LYS A 155 4.76 -11.58 2.56
N ALA A 156 3.45 -11.44 2.64
CA ALA A 156 2.56 -12.59 2.53
C ALA A 156 2.48 -13.16 1.10
N ASP A 157 2.63 -12.30 0.10
CA ASP A 157 2.52 -12.66 -1.32
C ASP A 157 3.66 -12.02 -2.13
N VAL A 158 3.56 -10.75 -2.49
CA VAL A 158 4.64 -10.02 -3.19
C VAL A 158 5.85 -9.85 -2.25
N ASP A 159 7.05 -10.23 -2.73
CA ASP A 159 8.29 -10.23 -1.96
C ASP A 159 9.37 -9.35 -2.63
N PHE A 160 10.61 -9.48 -2.22
CA PHE A 160 11.77 -8.76 -2.75
C PHE A 160 12.02 -9.05 -4.24
N CYS A 161 11.78 -10.29 -4.68
CA CYS A 161 12.10 -10.71 -6.05
C CYS A 161 11.35 -9.89 -7.09
N GLU A 162 10.06 -9.64 -6.88
CA GLU A 162 9.22 -8.87 -7.80
C GLU A 162 9.70 -7.41 -7.91
N PHE A 163 10.02 -6.79 -6.78
CA PHE A 163 10.51 -5.42 -6.76
C PHE A 163 11.93 -5.26 -7.30
N ILE A 164 12.82 -6.23 -7.06
CA ILE A 164 14.17 -6.22 -7.62
C ILE A 164 14.10 -6.38 -9.14
N SER A 165 13.27 -7.30 -9.63
CA SER A 165 13.05 -7.48 -11.07
C SER A 165 12.45 -6.24 -11.74
N TYR A 166 11.63 -5.47 -11.03
CA TYR A 166 11.08 -4.21 -11.52
C TYR A 166 12.12 -3.09 -11.53
N ALA A 167 13.08 -3.08 -10.58
CA ALA A 167 14.07 -2.04 -10.42
C ALA A 167 15.27 -2.19 -11.37
N GLY A 168 15.56 -3.40 -11.88
CA GLY A 168 16.66 -3.73 -12.78
C GLY A 168 16.26 -3.66 -14.21
#